data_86b0c0537a626f99de3846efc7952518
#
_entry.id   86b0c0537a626f99de3846efc7952518
#
_cell.length_a   1.000
_cell.length_b   1.000
_cell.length_c   1.000
_cell.angle_alpha   90.00
_cell.angle_beta   90.00
_cell.angle_gamma   90.00
#
_symmetry.space_group_name_H-M   'P 1'
#
loop_
_entity.id
_entity.type
_entity.pdbx_description
1 polymer ?
#
loop_
_entity_poly.entity_id
_entity_poly.type
_entity_poly.pdbx_seq_one_letter_code
_entity_poly.pdbx_strand_id
1 'polypeptide(L)'
;MKKFCLLIVAFFYVVCASAQTRTDTLVNVLHDPNSRRVLVVSHRGDWRNAPENSLQAFLNCIDMGVDMIELDLKKTKDGVLVLMHDDTIDRTTDGHGKPSDYTLAELQKFHLKNGMGFVTFHHIPTLEETLLLCKDKILINIDKGYEYFADVYKLLVKTGTLKQVVIKSGYTLDKVRSDNGDVLDKVIYMPVINLNEAGAEQKVIDYTNIKPVAMECCFSTATPEVLSLMKRIKDSGSKIWINSLWPSLNAGHDDDTAVDLCKPDDSWGWILDSGASIIQTDRPQKLIEYLKTKQRR
;
A
#
# COMPACT_ATOMS: atom_id res chain seq x y z
N MET A 1 -62.97 -43.17 -9.46
CA MET A 1 -62.51 -41.76 -9.39
C MET A 1 -61.16 -41.74 -8.68
N LYS A 2 -60.05 -41.64 -9.42
CA LYS A 2 -58.69 -41.59 -8.88
C LYS A 2 -58.31 -40.13 -8.70
N LYS A 3 -58.05 -39.70 -7.43
CA LYS A 3 -57.57 -38.35 -7.14
C LYS A 3 -56.07 -38.32 -7.35
N PHE A 4 -55.60 -37.53 -8.30
CA PHE A 4 -54.17 -37.21 -8.52
C PHE A 4 -53.80 -36.08 -7.57
N CYS A 5 -52.90 -36.38 -6.58
CA CYS A 5 -52.25 -35.33 -5.79
C CYS A 5 -51.03 -34.83 -6.53
N LEU A 6 -51.08 -33.55 -6.96
CA LEU A 6 -49.95 -32.86 -7.55
C LEU A 6 -49.08 -32.31 -6.44
N LEU A 7 -47.86 -32.87 -6.27
CA LEU A 7 -46.88 -32.38 -5.30
C LEU A 7 -46.08 -31.26 -6.00
N ILE A 8 -46.31 -29.98 -5.60
CA ILE A 8 -45.48 -28.88 -6.07
C ILE A 8 -44.25 -28.80 -5.19
N VAL A 9 -43.08 -29.19 -5.72
CA VAL A 9 -41.78 -29.00 -5.06
C VAL A 9 -41.32 -27.57 -5.39
N ALA A 10 -41.44 -26.65 -4.45
CA ALA A 10 -40.87 -25.32 -4.57
C ALA A 10 -39.37 -25.36 -4.29
N PHE A 11 -38.55 -25.17 -5.33
CA PHE A 11 -37.10 -24.96 -5.21
C PHE A 11 -36.85 -23.55 -4.69
N PHE A 12 -36.49 -23.39 -3.42
CA PHE A 12 -35.95 -22.13 -2.90
C PHE A 12 -34.50 -22.00 -3.35
N TYR A 13 -34.23 -21.19 -4.34
CA TYR A 13 -32.88 -20.68 -4.62
C TYR A 13 -32.49 -19.70 -3.50
N VAL A 14 -31.69 -20.16 -2.54
CA VAL A 14 -31.00 -19.26 -1.62
C VAL A 14 -29.86 -18.59 -2.40
N VAL A 15 -30.12 -17.39 -2.91
CA VAL A 15 -29.06 -16.53 -3.41
C VAL A 15 -28.30 -16.04 -2.17
N CYS A 16 -27.17 -16.70 -1.85
CA CYS A 16 -26.21 -16.15 -0.90
C CYS A 16 -25.61 -14.89 -1.54
N ALA A 17 -26.23 -13.73 -1.29
CA ALA A 17 -25.55 -12.45 -1.50
C ALA A 17 -24.37 -12.41 -0.53
N SER A 18 -23.15 -12.62 -1.00
CA SER A 18 -21.98 -12.36 -0.18
C SER A 18 -21.99 -10.88 0.20
N ALA A 19 -22.00 -10.58 1.49
CA ALA A 19 -21.91 -9.21 1.96
C ALA A 19 -20.61 -8.59 1.41
N GLN A 20 -20.72 -7.42 0.80
CA GLN A 20 -19.56 -6.67 0.29
C GLN A 20 -18.61 -6.36 1.45
N THR A 21 -17.35 -6.80 1.34
CA THR A 21 -16.33 -6.55 2.36
C THR A 21 -15.88 -5.09 2.33
N ARG A 22 -15.24 -4.63 3.41
CA ARG A 22 -14.59 -3.31 3.41
C ARG A 22 -13.54 -3.21 2.30
N THR A 23 -12.79 -4.28 2.08
CA THR A 23 -11.78 -4.35 1.02
C THR A 23 -12.41 -4.22 -0.37
N ASP A 24 -13.56 -4.84 -0.65
CA ASP A 24 -14.23 -4.67 -1.94
C ASP A 24 -14.60 -3.20 -2.20
N THR A 25 -15.05 -2.48 -1.17
CA THR A 25 -15.31 -1.04 -1.26
C THR A 25 -14.03 -0.26 -1.57
N LEU A 26 -12.93 -0.57 -0.89
CA LEU A 26 -11.64 0.10 -1.10
C LEU A 26 -11.04 -0.20 -2.47
N VAL A 27 -11.17 -1.44 -2.96
CA VAL A 27 -10.77 -1.83 -4.32
C VAL A 27 -11.56 -1.03 -5.36
N ASN A 28 -12.88 -0.88 -5.18
CA ASN A 28 -13.70 -0.05 -6.07
C ASN A 28 -13.21 1.41 -6.08
N VAL A 29 -12.93 1.99 -4.91
CA VAL A 29 -12.38 3.36 -4.80
C VAL A 29 -11.01 3.44 -5.48
N LEU A 30 -10.14 2.44 -5.32
CA LEU A 30 -8.81 2.41 -5.95
C LEU A 30 -8.92 2.41 -7.48
N HIS A 31 -9.84 1.65 -8.04
CA HIS A 31 -10.04 1.51 -9.48
C HIS A 31 -10.94 2.60 -10.12
N ASP A 32 -11.66 3.40 -9.32
CA ASP A 32 -12.49 4.50 -9.84
C ASP A 32 -11.67 5.81 -9.93
N PRO A 33 -11.26 6.24 -11.15
CA PRO A 33 -10.48 7.47 -11.33
C PRO A 33 -11.24 8.74 -10.92
N ASN A 34 -12.57 8.67 -10.85
CA ASN A 34 -13.45 9.79 -10.51
C ASN A 34 -13.83 9.84 -9.03
N SER A 35 -13.41 8.86 -8.25
CA SER A 35 -13.69 8.84 -6.82
C SER A 35 -13.16 10.10 -6.13
N ARG A 36 -14.03 10.78 -5.40
CA ARG A 36 -13.65 11.94 -4.58
C ARG A 36 -12.97 11.54 -3.28
N ARG A 37 -13.09 10.28 -2.86
CA ARG A 37 -12.43 9.78 -1.67
C ARG A 37 -10.92 9.72 -1.88
N VAL A 38 -10.17 10.25 -0.93
CA VAL A 38 -8.71 10.14 -0.87
C VAL A 38 -8.36 8.92 -0.02
N LEU A 39 -7.55 8.02 -0.57
CA LEU A 39 -7.06 6.84 0.15
C LEU A 39 -5.88 7.24 1.04
N VAL A 40 -5.99 6.91 2.32
CA VAL A 40 -4.93 7.10 3.31
C VAL A 40 -4.09 5.84 3.40
N VAL A 41 -2.77 5.97 3.18
CA VAL A 41 -1.81 4.88 3.31
C VAL A 41 -0.94 5.12 4.53
N SER A 42 -0.84 4.15 5.41
CA SER A 42 0.03 4.23 6.59
C SER A 42 1.37 3.57 6.26
N HIS A 43 2.44 4.36 6.27
CA HIS A 43 3.82 3.94 6.03
C HIS A 43 4.31 3.01 7.14
N ARG A 44 4.64 1.78 6.81
CA ARG A 44 5.05 0.69 7.74
C ARG A 44 4.05 0.43 8.88
N GLY A 45 2.75 0.73 8.63
CA GLY A 45 1.70 0.67 9.65
C GLY A 45 1.71 1.86 10.62
N ASP A 46 1.05 1.74 11.77
CA ASP A 46 1.02 2.76 12.84
C ASP A 46 2.29 2.67 13.71
N TRP A 47 3.44 2.94 13.11
CA TRP A 47 4.75 2.76 13.74
C TRP A 47 5.01 3.72 14.93
N ARG A 48 4.22 4.76 15.07
CA ARG A 48 4.34 5.68 16.21
C ARG A 48 3.78 5.09 17.50
N ASN A 49 2.85 4.13 17.40
CA ASN A 49 2.19 3.51 18.55
C ASN A 49 2.51 2.01 18.70
N ALA A 50 3.15 1.40 17.68
CA ALA A 50 3.61 0.01 17.70
C ALA A 50 4.93 -0.10 16.91
N PRO A 51 5.68 -1.22 16.97
CA PRO A 51 6.85 -1.40 16.11
C PRO A 51 6.49 -1.30 14.61
N GLU A 52 7.34 -0.64 13.81
CA GLU A 52 7.16 -0.58 12.35
C GLU A 52 7.12 -2.00 11.75
N ASN A 53 6.36 -2.17 10.68
CA ASN A 53 6.23 -3.46 9.99
C ASN A 53 5.78 -4.61 10.93
N SER A 54 5.01 -4.34 11.97
CA SER A 54 4.48 -5.34 12.90
C SER A 54 2.99 -5.60 12.70
N LEU A 55 2.53 -6.80 13.08
CA LEU A 55 1.11 -7.12 13.04
C LEU A 55 0.27 -6.15 13.89
N GLN A 56 0.81 -5.70 15.03
CA GLN A 56 0.13 -4.74 15.89
C GLN A 56 -0.03 -3.37 15.22
N ALA A 57 1.00 -2.88 14.51
CA ALA A 57 0.90 -1.63 13.75
C ALA A 57 -0.20 -1.70 12.68
N PHE A 58 -0.37 -2.86 12.05
CA PHE A 58 -1.41 -3.07 11.05
C PHE A 58 -2.81 -3.21 11.66
N LEU A 59 -2.94 -3.86 12.81
CA LEU A 59 -4.20 -3.90 13.56
C LEU A 59 -4.65 -2.50 13.96
N ASN A 60 -3.74 -1.67 14.47
CA ASN A 60 -4.03 -0.28 14.80
C ASN A 60 -4.55 0.50 13.57
N CYS A 61 -3.95 0.27 12.39
CA CYS A 61 -4.40 0.88 11.12
C CYS A 61 -5.82 0.43 10.73
N ILE A 62 -6.13 -0.86 10.90
CA ILE A 62 -7.46 -1.40 10.63
C ILE A 62 -8.51 -0.75 11.56
N ASP A 63 -8.23 -0.69 12.86
CA ASP A 63 -9.12 -0.12 13.87
C ASP A 63 -9.30 1.39 13.69
N MET A 64 -8.24 2.10 13.30
CA MET A 64 -8.26 3.52 12.97
C MET A 64 -9.07 3.83 11.70
N GLY A 65 -9.31 2.83 10.85
CA GLY A 65 -9.99 2.99 9.58
C GLY A 65 -9.09 3.48 8.44
N VAL A 66 -7.79 3.25 8.50
CA VAL A 66 -6.83 3.48 7.39
C VAL A 66 -7.24 2.64 6.17
N ASP A 67 -7.05 3.14 4.95
CA ASP A 67 -7.49 2.45 3.73
C ASP A 67 -6.47 1.44 3.22
N MET A 68 -5.17 1.73 3.39
CA MET A 68 -4.07 0.89 2.93
C MET A 68 -2.92 0.95 3.93
N ILE A 69 -2.30 -0.19 4.20
CA ILE A 69 -0.99 -0.23 4.86
C ILE A 69 0.10 -0.36 3.79
N GLU A 70 1.24 0.24 4.06
CA GLU A 70 2.46 -0.03 3.31
C GLU A 70 3.39 -0.88 4.19
N LEU A 71 4.16 -1.76 3.55
CA LEU A 71 5.11 -2.66 4.20
C LEU A 71 6.31 -2.96 3.31
N ASP A 72 7.43 -3.32 3.95
CA ASP A 72 8.70 -3.65 3.30
C ASP A 72 9.04 -5.13 3.42
N LEU A 73 9.67 -5.70 2.39
CA LEU A 73 10.05 -7.11 2.36
C LEU A 73 11.55 -7.35 2.38
N LYS A 74 11.93 -8.40 3.07
CA LYS A 74 13.20 -9.11 2.96
C LYS A 74 12.95 -10.61 2.92
N LYS A 75 14.01 -11.38 2.62
CA LYS A 75 13.93 -12.84 2.52
C LYS A 75 14.93 -13.49 3.48
N THR A 76 14.47 -14.48 4.21
CA THR A 76 15.28 -15.26 5.14
C THR A 76 16.20 -16.24 4.40
N LYS A 77 17.14 -16.83 5.12
CA LYS A 77 18.05 -17.89 4.62
C LYS A 77 17.31 -19.11 4.06
N ASP A 78 16.21 -19.48 4.67
CA ASP A 78 15.34 -20.60 4.25
C ASP A 78 14.23 -20.18 3.30
N GLY A 79 14.31 -18.95 2.74
CA GLY A 79 13.47 -18.49 1.64
C GLY A 79 12.10 -17.93 2.02
N VAL A 80 11.83 -17.68 3.30
CA VAL A 80 10.57 -17.09 3.76
C VAL A 80 10.61 -15.56 3.59
N LEU A 81 9.52 -14.97 3.08
CA LEU A 81 9.37 -13.51 3.01
C LEU A 81 8.92 -12.97 4.37
N VAL A 82 9.70 -12.05 4.92
CA VAL A 82 9.49 -11.40 6.22
C VAL A 82 9.43 -9.88 6.06
N LEU A 83 8.82 -9.21 7.02
CA LEU A 83 8.68 -7.77 7.00
C LEU A 83 9.88 -7.08 7.64
N MET A 84 10.63 -6.33 6.83
CA MET A 84 11.81 -5.59 7.28
C MET A 84 12.17 -4.51 6.26
N HIS A 85 12.37 -3.27 6.73
CA HIS A 85 12.77 -2.17 5.86
C HIS A 85 14.27 -2.18 5.56
N ASP A 86 15.10 -2.23 6.62
CA ASP A 86 16.53 -2.09 6.52
C ASP A 86 17.19 -3.38 6.00
N ASP A 87 18.43 -3.26 5.55
CA ASP A 87 19.22 -4.43 5.13
C ASP A 87 19.65 -5.30 6.30
N THR A 88 19.65 -4.74 7.52
CA THR A 88 19.94 -5.46 8.77
C THR A 88 18.81 -5.29 9.77
N ILE A 89 18.71 -6.20 10.76
CA ILE A 89 17.70 -6.18 11.81
C ILE A 89 18.06 -5.27 13.00
N ASP A 90 19.23 -4.62 12.97
CA ASP A 90 19.87 -3.96 14.12
C ASP A 90 19.05 -2.80 14.70
N ARG A 91 18.47 -1.96 13.81
CA ARG A 91 17.71 -0.78 14.25
C ARG A 91 16.39 -1.15 14.90
N THR A 92 15.70 -2.12 14.30
CA THR A 92 14.29 -2.43 14.63
C THR A 92 14.11 -3.65 15.52
N THR A 93 15.20 -4.36 15.89
CA THR A 93 15.14 -5.53 16.77
C THR A 93 16.26 -5.51 17.83
N ASP A 94 16.19 -6.44 18.78
CA ASP A 94 17.27 -6.75 19.73
C ASP A 94 18.35 -7.69 19.16
N GLY A 95 18.23 -8.09 17.87
CA GLY A 95 19.23 -8.87 17.13
C GLY A 95 20.15 -7.99 16.28
N HIS A 96 21.09 -8.65 15.54
CA HIS A 96 22.06 -8.01 14.65
C HIS A 96 22.21 -8.81 13.36
N GLY A 97 22.64 -8.17 12.27
CA GLY A 97 22.93 -8.82 11.00
C GLY A 97 21.77 -8.78 10.00
N LYS A 98 21.90 -9.51 8.90
CA LYS A 98 20.91 -9.47 7.81
C LYS A 98 19.83 -10.52 8.00
N PRO A 99 18.57 -10.25 7.59
CA PRO A 99 17.52 -11.28 7.59
C PRO A 99 17.92 -12.55 6.84
N SER A 100 18.70 -12.42 5.75
CA SER A 100 19.18 -13.54 4.94
C SER A 100 20.23 -14.45 5.62
N ASP A 101 20.79 -14.02 6.75
CA ASP A 101 21.74 -14.81 7.53
C ASP A 101 21.03 -15.85 8.44
N TYR A 102 19.73 -15.66 8.66
CA TYR A 102 18.90 -16.43 9.59
C TYR A 102 17.78 -17.19 8.89
N THR A 103 17.45 -18.35 9.40
CA THR A 103 16.16 -19.00 9.12
C THR A 103 15.01 -18.25 9.80
N LEU A 104 13.77 -18.49 9.37
CA LEU A 104 12.62 -17.90 10.04
C LEU A 104 12.59 -18.23 11.53
N ALA A 105 12.86 -19.50 11.90
CA ALA A 105 12.85 -19.96 13.30
C ALA A 105 13.92 -19.25 14.16
N GLU A 106 15.02 -18.84 13.56
CA GLU A 106 16.06 -18.05 14.24
C GLU A 106 15.66 -16.57 14.35
N LEU A 107 15.10 -15.96 13.28
CA LEU A 107 14.62 -14.58 13.31
C LEU A 107 13.49 -14.38 14.32
N GLN A 108 12.60 -15.33 14.48
CA GLN A 108 11.50 -15.26 15.44
C GLN A 108 11.93 -15.31 16.91
N LYS A 109 13.22 -15.50 17.19
CA LYS A 109 13.75 -15.36 18.57
C LYS A 109 14.03 -13.90 18.93
N PHE A 110 14.18 -13.02 17.94
CA PHE A 110 14.39 -11.60 18.17
C PHE A 110 13.06 -10.87 18.33
N HIS A 111 13.09 -9.81 19.13
CA HIS A 111 11.95 -8.98 19.43
C HIS A 111 12.07 -7.62 18.73
N LEU A 112 10.96 -7.13 18.21
CA LEU A 112 10.91 -5.80 17.61
C LEU A 112 11.02 -4.70 18.66
N LYS A 113 11.71 -3.61 18.29
CA LYS A 113 11.73 -2.35 19.04
C LYS A 113 10.64 -1.40 18.55
N ASN A 114 10.03 -0.65 19.46
CA ASN A 114 9.15 0.45 19.11
C ASN A 114 9.93 1.66 18.55
N GLY A 115 9.24 2.69 18.07
CA GLY A 115 9.84 3.90 17.51
C GLY A 115 10.76 4.68 18.46
N MET A 116 10.72 4.40 19.76
CA MET A 116 11.60 4.97 20.78
C MET A 116 12.81 4.08 21.09
N GLY A 117 12.96 2.93 20.43
CA GLY A 117 14.07 1.99 20.61
C GLY A 117 13.89 0.99 21.75
N PHE A 118 12.74 0.96 22.43
CA PHE A 118 12.48 -0.03 23.48
C PHE A 118 12.06 -1.38 22.88
N VAL A 119 12.68 -2.46 23.36
CA VAL A 119 12.32 -3.83 22.99
C VAL A 119 10.90 -4.13 23.48
N THR A 120 10.11 -4.73 22.61
CA THR A 120 8.73 -5.13 22.87
C THR A 120 8.62 -6.67 22.89
N PHE A 121 7.42 -7.23 23.01
CA PHE A 121 7.16 -8.65 22.89
C PHE A 121 6.79 -9.08 21.46
N HIS A 122 6.80 -8.14 20.49
CA HIS A 122 6.47 -8.43 19.09
C HIS A 122 7.68 -9.01 18.36
N HIS A 123 7.42 -9.91 17.41
CA HIS A 123 8.43 -10.53 16.54
C HIS A 123 8.28 -10.03 15.10
N ILE A 124 9.30 -10.29 14.28
CA ILE A 124 9.28 -10.00 12.84
C ILE A 124 8.20 -10.87 12.17
N PRO A 125 7.16 -10.27 11.55
CA PRO A 125 6.12 -11.05 10.89
C PRO A 125 6.59 -11.60 9.53
N THR A 126 5.95 -12.69 9.09
CA THR A 126 6.02 -13.12 7.70
C THR A 126 5.01 -12.35 6.83
N LEU A 127 5.26 -12.30 5.52
CA LEU A 127 4.29 -11.76 4.57
C LEU A 127 2.96 -12.55 4.64
N GLU A 128 3.03 -13.88 4.75
CA GLU A 128 1.83 -14.73 4.81
C GLU A 128 0.94 -14.38 6.00
N GLU A 129 1.52 -14.25 7.21
CA GLU A 129 0.77 -13.83 8.41
C GLU A 129 0.11 -12.48 8.22
N THR A 130 0.83 -11.52 7.62
CA THR A 130 0.32 -10.18 7.35
C THR A 130 -0.82 -10.20 6.33
N LEU A 131 -0.68 -10.95 5.24
CA LEU A 131 -1.73 -11.09 4.22
C LEU A 131 -3.01 -11.67 4.82
N LEU A 132 -2.89 -12.72 5.65
CA LEU A 132 -4.04 -13.34 6.33
C LEU A 132 -4.69 -12.42 7.35
N LEU A 133 -3.89 -11.66 8.12
CA LEU A 133 -4.40 -10.67 9.07
C LEU A 133 -5.24 -9.59 8.38
N CYS A 134 -4.73 -9.07 7.25
CA CYS A 134 -5.30 -7.94 6.51
C CYS A 134 -6.41 -8.34 5.53
N LYS A 135 -6.58 -9.64 5.28
CA LYS A 135 -7.57 -10.15 4.33
C LYS A 135 -8.96 -9.60 4.61
N ASP A 136 -9.61 -9.08 3.57
CA ASP A 136 -10.96 -8.50 3.57
C ASP A 136 -11.16 -7.29 4.50
N LYS A 137 -10.06 -6.72 5.06
CA LYS A 137 -10.11 -5.61 6.02
C LYS A 137 -9.48 -4.33 5.52
N ILE A 138 -8.36 -4.40 4.78
CA ILE A 138 -7.54 -3.25 4.38
C ILE A 138 -6.76 -3.57 3.11
N LEU A 139 -6.45 -2.56 2.27
CA LEU A 139 -5.53 -2.72 1.15
C LEU A 139 -4.08 -2.81 1.65
N ILE A 140 -3.21 -3.37 0.85
CA ILE A 140 -1.78 -3.53 1.17
C ILE A 140 -0.95 -3.01 0.00
N ASN A 141 0.04 -2.16 0.27
CA ASN A 141 1.09 -1.81 -0.66
C ASN A 141 2.40 -2.49 -0.22
N ILE A 142 3.01 -3.25 -1.12
CA ILE A 142 4.27 -3.94 -0.87
C ILE A 142 5.41 -3.13 -1.51
N ASP A 143 6.25 -2.53 -0.66
CA ASP A 143 7.54 -1.97 -1.06
C ASP A 143 8.64 -3.05 -0.98
N LYS A 144 9.72 -2.86 -1.75
CA LYS A 144 10.86 -3.79 -1.83
C LYS A 144 10.47 -5.24 -2.18
N GLY A 145 9.22 -5.44 -2.65
CA GLY A 145 8.70 -6.75 -3.05
C GLY A 145 8.99 -7.15 -4.49
N TYR A 146 9.43 -6.20 -5.32
CA TYR A 146 9.63 -6.44 -6.75
C TYR A 146 10.69 -7.53 -7.02
N GLU A 147 11.78 -7.56 -6.26
CA GLU A 147 12.83 -8.57 -6.39
C GLU A 147 12.35 -9.98 -6.04
N TYR A 148 11.25 -10.08 -5.29
CA TYR A 148 10.62 -11.33 -4.86
C TYR A 148 9.28 -11.57 -5.56
N PHE A 149 9.03 -10.92 -6.71
CA PHE A 149 7.72 -10.85 -7.37
C PHE A 149 7.03 -12.21 -7.52
N ALA A 150 7.78 -13.24 -7.97
CA ALA A 150 7.23 -14.58 -8.15
C ALA A 150 6.77 -15.23 -6.82
N ASP A 151 7.53 -15.02 -5.73
CA ASP A 151 7.18 -15.56 -4.41
C ASP A 151 6.02 -14.77 -3.78
N VAL A 152 6.01 -13.44 -3.95
CA VAL A 152 4.87 -12.60 -3.57
C VAL A 152 3.62 -13.07 -4.28
N TYR A 153 3.64 -13.20 -5.62
CA TYR A 153 2.49 -13.66 -6.40
C TYR A 153 1.93 -15.01 -5.90
N LYS A 154 2.81 -15.98 -5.63
CA LYS A 154 2.40 -17.29 -5.08
C LYS A 154 1.66 -17.14 -3.74
N LEU A 155 2.16 -16.26 -2.86
CA LEU A 155 1.50 -16.02 -1.56
C LEU A 155 0.16 -15.29 -1.73
N LEU A 156 0.05 -14.31 -2.65
CA LEU A 156 -1.21 -13.63 -2.95
C LEU A 156 -2.29 -14.61 -3.43
N VAL A 157 -1.91 -15.54 -4.31
CA VAL A 157 -2.83 -16.60 -4.78
C VAL A 157 -3.20 -17.54 -3.63
N LYS A 158 -2.21 -18.01 -2.85
CA LYS A 158 -2.41 -18.92 -1.71
C LYS A 158 -3.37 -18.34 -0.67
N THR A 159 -3.21 -17.07 -0.32
CA THR A 159 -4.00 -16.39 0.71
C THR A 159 -5.34 -15.84 0.18
N GLY A 160 -5.49 -15.75 -1.14
CA GLY A 160 -6.67 -15.17 -1.79
C GLY A 160 -6.74 -13.64 -1.63
N THR A 161 -5.58 -12.96 -1.59
CA THR A 161 -5.48 -11.49 -1.38
C THR A 161 -5.07 -10.72 -2.63
N LEU A 162 -5.02 -11.37 -3.78
CA LEU A 162 -4.50 -10.83 -5.04
C LEU A 162 -5.09 -9.48 -5.43
N LYS A 163 -6.41 -9.29 -5.25
CA LYS A 163 -7.12 -8.07 -5.63
C LYS A 163 -6.97 -6.89 -4.65
N GLN A 164 -6.39 -7.12 -3.47
CA GLN A 164 -6.22 -6.07 -2.44
C GLN A 164 -4.77 -5.64 -2.22
N VAL A 165 -3.84 -6.18 -3.02
CA VAL A 165 -2.41 -5.92 -2.87
C VAL A 165 -1.86 -5.19 -4.08
N VAL A 166 -1.16 -4.08 -3.83
CA VAL A 166 -0.43 -3.29 -4.82
C VAL A 166 1.06 -3.60 -4.69
N ILE A 167 1.69 -4.00 -5.79
CA ILE A 167 3.15 -4.19 -5.87
C ILE A 167 3.73 -3.02 -6.64
N LYS A 168 4.85 -2.45 -6.18
CA LYS A 168 5.45 -1.27 -6.80
C LYS A 168 6.93 -1.46 -7.14
N SER A 169 7.42 -0.69 -8.11
CA SER A 169 8.85 -0.50 -8.36
C SER A 169 9.14 0.78 -9.13
N GLY A 170 10.40 1.21 -9.10
CA GLY A 170 10.90 2.36 -9.86
C GLY A 170 11.38 2.02 -11.28
N TYR A 171 11.20 0.78 -11.78
CA TYR A 171 11.71 0.36 -13.08
C TYR A 171 10.90 0.91 -14.26
N THR A 172 11.48 0.85 -15.46
CA THR A 172 10.77 1.16 -16.71
C THR A 172 9.74 0.08 -17.05
N LEU A 173 8.72 0.43 -17.81
CA LEU A 173 7.68 -0.51 -18.22
C LEU A 173 8.24 -1.73 -18.97
N ASP A 174 9.22 -1.50 -19.87
CA ASP A 174 9.85 -2.58 -20.64
C ASP A 174 10.59 -3.58 -19.73
N LYS A 175 11.32 -3.07 -18.73
CA LYS A 175 11.98 -3.93 -17.75
C LYS A 175 10.95 -4.74 -16.96
N VAL A 176 9.90 -4.11 -16.47
CA VAL A 176 8.86 -4.78 -15.67
C VAL A 176 8.16 -5.87 -16.48
N ARG A 177 7.87 -5.62 -17.75
CA ARG A 177 7.30 -6.62 -18.67
C ARG A 177 8.28 -7.75 -18.97
N SER A 178 9.55 -7.42 -19.22
CA SER A 178 10.60 -8.42 -19.46
C SER A 178 10.78 -9.36 -18.27
N ASP A 179 10.77 -8.81 -17.04
CA ASP A 179 11.04 -9.60 -15.84
C ASP A 179 9.85 -10.49 -15.43
N ASN A 180 8.60 -10.00 -15.60
CA ASN A 180 7.43 -10.62 -15.00
C ASN A 180 6.41 -11.18 -16.01
N GLY A 181 6.55 -10.87 -17.29
CA GLY A 181 5.68 -11.38 -18.35
C GLY A 181 4.18 -11.23 -18.05
N ASP A 182 3.41 -12.28 -18.29
CA ASP A 182 1.94 -12.30 -18.11
C ASP A 182 1.50 -12.17 -16.64
N VAL A 183 2.39 -12.28 -15.66
CA VAL A 183 2.02 -12.12 -14.24
C VAL A 183 1.71 -10.67 -13.94
N LEU A 184 2.32 -9.73 -14.68
CA LEU A 184 2.02 -8.31 -14.54
C LEU A 184 0.53 -7.98 -14.73
N ASP A 185 -0.14 -8.68 -15.65
CA ASP A 185 -1.57 -8.48 -15.94
C ASP A 185 -2.49 -9.09 -14.86
N LYS A 186 -1.92 -9.88 -13.94
CA LYS A 186 -2.67 -10.59 -12.87
C LYS A 186 -2.60 -9.90 -11.51
N VAL A 187 -1.76 -8.88 -11.37
CA VAL A 187 -1.54 -8.13 -10.11
C VAL A 187 -1.88 -6.66 -10.31
N ILE A 188 -2.12 -5.95 -9.20
CA ILE A 188 -2.16 -4.49 -9.24
C ILE A 188 -0.72 -4.01 -9.12
N TYR A 189 -0.16 -3.55 -10.24
CA TYR A 189 1.18 -2.98 -10.30
C TYR A 189 1.13 -1.46 -10.35
N MET A 190 1.99 -0.80 -9.58
CA MET A 190 2.10 0.65 -9.49
C MET A 190 3.54 1.09 -9.76
N PRO A 191 3.80 1.95 -10.78
CA PRO A 191 5.11 2.54 -10.97
C PRO A 191 5.40 3.63 -9.95
N VAL A 192 6.65 3.70 -9.50
CA VAL A 192 7.22 4.80 -8.71
C VAL A 192 8.07 5.67 -9.64
N ILE A 193 7.78 6.96 -9.70
CA ILE A 193 8.44 7.88 -10.62
C ILE A 193 8.95 9.10 -9.85
N ASN A 194 10.26 9.32 -9.85
CA ASN A 194 10.82 10.58 -9.43
C ASN A 194 10.69 11.59 -10.59
N LEU A 195 9.79 12.55 -10.44
CA LEU A 195 9.42 13.51 -11.51
C LEU A 195 10.50 14.56 -11.77
N ASN A 196 11.51 14.71 -10.91
CA ASN A 196 12.64 15.60 -11.15
C ASN A 196 13.81 14.88 -11.88
N GLU A 197 13.76 13.57 -12.09
CA GLU A 197 14.82 12.82 -12.73
C GLU A 197 14.77 12.92 -14.27
N ALA A 198 15.93 12.84 -14.89
CA ALA A 198 16.03 12.71 -16.34
C ALA A 198 15.27 11.46 -16.83
N GLY A 199 14.45 11.61 -17.88
CA GLY A 199 13.62 10.52 -18.40
C GLY A 199 12.27 10.32 -17.70
N ALA A 200 11.93 11.12 -16.68
CA ALA A 200 10.63 11.06 -16.01
C ALA A 200 9.46 11.23 -16.98
N GLU A 201 9.57 12.17 -17.93
CA GLU A 201 8.53 12.40 -18.94
C GLU A 201 8.26 11.14 -19.77
N GLN A 202 9.30 10.51 -20.31
CA GLN A 202 9.14 9.29 -21.10
C GLN A 202 8.53 8.17 -20.25
N LYS A 203 8.99 7.99 -19.00
CA LYS A 203 8.43 7.00 -18.07
C LYS A 203 6.93 7.25 -17.80
N VAL A 204 6.54 8.50 -17.59
CA VAL A 204 5.11 8.88 -17.44
C VAL A 204 4.32 8.55 -18.70
N ILE A 205 4.86 8.87 -19.90
CA ILE A 205 4.22 8.56 -21.19
C ILE A 205 4.00 7.05 -21.31
N ASP A 206 5.03 6.24 -21.08
CA ASP A 206 4.97 4.78 -21.24
C ASP A 206 3.92 4.16 -20.30
N TYR A 207 3.92 4.55 -19.03
CA TYR A 207 2.94 4.05 -18.07
C TYR A 207 1.53 4.58 -18.29
N THR A 208 1.33 5.83 -18.72
CA THR A 208 -0.01 6.34 -19.02
C THR A 208 -0.68 5.60 -20.18
N ASN A 209 0.09 4.99 -21.09
CA ASN A 209 -0.43 4.17 -22.19
C ASN A 209 -1.10 2.87 -21.71
N ILE A 210 -0.65 2.30 -20.58
CA ILE A 210 -1.25 1.08 -19.98
C ILE A 210 -2.23 1.39 -18.85
N LYS A 211 -2.35 2.66 -18.44
CA LYS A 211 -3.30 3.16 -17.43
C LYS A 211 -3.30 2.34 -16.13
N PRO A 212 -2.17 2.27 -15.39
CA PRO A 212 -2.17 1.63 -14.08
C PRO A 212 -3.15 2.35 -13.17
N VAL A 213 -3.65 1.66 -12.15
CA VAL A 213 -4.64 2.24 -11.20
C VAL A 213 -4.11 3.49 -10.50
N ALA A 214 -2.80 3.55 -10.24
CA ALA A 214 -2.11 4.68 -9.63
C ALA A 214 -0.66 4.76 -10.10
N MET A 215 -0.06 5.94 -9.93
CA MET A 215 1.39 6.18 -10.06
C MET A 215 1.86 6.91 -8.82
N GLU A 216 2.91 6.40 -8.17
CA GLU A 216 3.56 7.06 -7.05
C GLU A 216 4.53 8.12 -7.58
N CYS A 217 4.26 9.38 -7.25
CA CYS A 217 5.00 10.55 -7.70
C CYS A 217 5.88 11.07 -6.57
N CYS A 218 7.20 11.04 -6.77
CA CYS A 218 8.19 11.62 -5.88
C CYS A 218 8.81 12.84 -6.57
N PHE A 219 8.99 13.94 -5.83
CA PHE A 219 9.64 15.14 -6.35
C PHE A 219 10.14 16.03 -5.21
N SER A 220 11.38 16.49 -5.31
CA SER A 220 11.98 17.43 -4.35
C SER A 220 11.66 18.89 -4.64
N THR A 221 11.19 19.17 -5.87
CA THR A 221 10.85 20.52 -6.33
C THR A 221 9.61 20.46 -7.24
N ALA A 222 8.59 21.25 -6.92
CA ALA A 222 7.35 21.33 -7.69
C ALA A 222 7.49 22.34 -8.83
N THR A 223 8.23 21.97 -9.89
CA THR A 223 8.36 22.81 -11.09
C THR A 223 7.10 22.76 -11.96
N PRO A 224 6.90 23.71 -12.91
CA PRO A 224 5.80 23.64 -13.88
C PRO A 224 5.78 22.32 -14.66
N GLU A 225 6.95 21.75 -14.97
CA GLU A 225 7.10 20.47 -15.67
C GLU A 225 6.57 19.32 -14.79
N VAL A 226 6.94 19.26 -13.51
CA VAL A 226 6.45 18.28 -12.54
C VAL A 226 4.92 18.34 -12.45
N LEU A 227 4.35 19.53 -12.31
CA LEU A 227 2.90 19.72 -12.23
C LEU A 227 2.20 19.32 -13.55
N SER A 228 2.83 19.57 -14.70
CA SER A 228 2.35 19.13 -16.00
C SER A 228 2.32 17.62 -16.13
N LEU A 229 3.37 16.93 -15.66
CA LEU A 229 3.42 15.45 -15.63
C LEU A 229 2.35 14.88 -14.72
N MET A 230 2.15 15.43 -13.52
CA MET A 230 1.08 15.02 -12.61
C MET A 230 -0.30 15.20 -13.27
N LYS A 231 -0.52 16.33 -13.94
CA LYS A 231 -1.76 16.55 -14.69
C LYS A 231 -1.96 15.49 -15.78
N ARG A 232 -0.90 15.14 -16.52
CA ARG A 232 -0.95 14.08 -17.55
C ARG A 232 -1.32 12.72 -16.95
N ILE A 233 -0.76 12.35 -15.79
CA ILE A 233 -1.11 11.12 -15.07
C ILE A 233 -2.60 11.12 -14.74
N LYS A 234 -3.12 12.20 -14.15
CA LYS A 234 -4.52 12.34 -13.80
C LYS A 234 -5.44 12.25 -15.03
N ASP A 235 -5.10 12.95 -16.10
CA ASP A 235 -5.88 12.99 -17.34
C ASP A 235 -5.91 11.61 -18.04
N SER A 236 -4.93 10.73 -17.81
CA SER A 236 -4.92 9.36 -18.32
C SER A 236 -5.92 8.43 -17.60
N GLY A 237 -6.44 8.87 -16.45
CA GLY A 237 -7.31 8.09 -15.60
C GLY A 237 -6.59 7.31 -14.49
N SER A 238 -5.27 7.49 -14.34
CA SER A 238 -4.52 6.94 -13.20
C SER A 238 -4.61 7.87 -11.99
N LYS A 239 -4.68 7.29 -10.77
CA LYS A 239 -4.59 8.08 -9.54
C LYS A 239 -3.18 8.57 -9.31
N ILE A 240 -3.05 9.75 -8.71
CA ILE A 240 -1.80 10.28 -8.22
C ILE A 240 -1.63 9.87 -6.77
N TRP A 241 -0.51 9.21 -6.46
CA TRP A 241 -0.07 8.90 -5.11
C TRP A 241 1.09 9.82 -4.74
N ILE A 242 1.01 10.48 -3.59
CA ILE A 242 2.09 11.31 -3.03
C ILE A 242 2.41 10.83 -1.61
N ASN A 243 3.71 10.76 -1.30
CA ASN A 243 4.20 10.48 0.04
C ASN A 243 4.38 11.82 0.78
N SER A 244 3.63 12.03 1.87
CA SER A 244 3.78 13.23 2.72
C SER A 244 4.82 13.04 3.84
N LEU A 245 5.74 12.08 3.70
CA LEU A 245 6.64 11.62 4.77
C LEU A 245 7.71 12.64 5.13
N TRP A 246 8.45 13.16 4.13
CA TRP A 246 9.53 14.14 4.31
C TRP A 246 9.74 15.00 3.06
N PRO A 247 10.42 16.17 3.20
CA PRO A 247 10.41 17.25 2.17
C PRO A 247 10.86 16.85 0.77
N SER A 248 11.82 15.92 0.65
CA SER A 248 12.38 15.52 -0.66
C SER A 248 11.42 14.68 -1.52
N LEU A 249 10.29 14.23 -0.97
CA LEU A 249 9.31 13.41 -1.69
C LEU A 249 8.13 14.23 -2.24
N ASN A 250 7.97 15.51 -1.79
CA ASN A 250 6.75 16.28 -2.03
C ASN A 250 6.99 17.80 -2.06
N ALA A 251 8.24 18.22 -2.31
CA ALA A 251 8.66 19.63 -2.35
C ALA A 251 8.37 20.40 -1.05
N GLY A 252 8.47 19.75 0.12
CA GLY A 252 8.26 20.37 1.43
C GLY A 252 6.82 20.38 1.94
N HIS A 253 5.90 19.70 1.24
CA HIS A 253 4.51 19.55 1.68
C HIS A 253 4.33 18.26 2.49
N ASP A 254 5.02 18.17 3.62
CA ASP A 254 5.15 16.95 4.42
C ASP A 254 4.31 16.93 5.70
N ASP A 255 4.32 15.77 6.38
CA ASP A 255 3.58 15.54 7.61
C ASP A 255 4.02 16.46 8.78
N ASP A 256 5.32 16.82 8.86
CA ASP A 256 5.82 17.69 9.91
C ASP A 256 5.30 19.13 9.70
N THR A 257 5.24 19.60 8.44
CA THR A 257 4.59 20.86 8.10
C THR A 257 3.10 20.84 8.47
N ALA A 258 2.40 19.75 8.20
CA ALA A 258 0.98 19.64 8.50
C ALA A 258 0.68 19.60 10.00
N VAL A 259 1.44 18.82 10.77
CA VAL A 259 1.13 18.50 12.16
C VAL A 259 1.97 19.32 13.13
N ASP A 260 3.29 19.31 12.98
CA ASP A 260 4.19 19.90 13.98
C ASP A 260 4.27 21.44 13.81
N LEU A 261 4.15 21.94 12.56
CA LEU A 261 4.00 23.37 12.29
C LEU A 261 2.53 23.85 12.28
N CYS A 262 1.56 22.96 12.48
CA CYS A 262 0.12 23.26 12.47
C CYS A 262 -0.37 23.92 11.16
N LYS A 263 0.17 23.51 10.00
CA LYS A 263 -0.16 24.04 8.67
C LYS A 263 -0.69 22.98 7.72
N PRO A 264 -1.78 22.27 8.04
CA PRO A 264 -2.27 21.17 7.20
C PRO A 264 -2.72 21.63 5.80
N ASP A 265 -3.18 22.87 5.62
CA ASP A 265 -3.56 23.38 4.31
C ASP A 265 -2.32 23.68 3.42
N ASP A 266 -1.19 24.11 4.02
CA ASP A 266 0.06 24.33 3.28
C ASP A 266 0.74 23.01 2.88
N SER A 267 0.41 21.90 3.53
CA SER A 267 0.92 20.56 3.27
C SER A 267 -0.13 19.68 2.57
N TRP A 268 -0.94 18.98 3.33
CA TRP A 268 -1.96 18.06 2.78
C TRP A 268 -2.97 18.75 1.87
N GLY A 269 -3.31 20.03 2.16
CA GLY A 269 -4.17 20.84 1.31
C GLY A 269 -3.55 21.05 -0.07
N TRP A 270 -2.29 21.46 -0.12
CA TRP A 270 -1.55 21.59 -1.38
C TRP A 270 -1.47 20.25 -2.15
N ILE A 271 -1.18 19.13 -1.44
CA ILE A 271 -1.16 17.80 -2.05
C ILE A 271 -2.52 17.46 -2.68
N LEU A 272 -3.63 17.77 -2.03
CA LEU A 272 -4.97 17.56 -2.59
C LEU A 272 -5.23 18.46 -3.83
N ASP A 273 -4.83 19.71 -3.76
CA ASP A 273 -5.01 20.69 -4.84
C ASP A 273 -4.15 20.35 -6.07
N SER A 274 -2.98 19.72 -5.86
CA SER A 274 -2.13 19.19 -6.93
C SER A 274 -2.76 17.97 -7.63
N GLY A 275 -3.88 17.44 -7.11
CA GLY A 275 -4.66 16.36 -7.71
C GLY A 275 -4.43 14.98 -7.14
N ALA A 276 -3.67 14.85 -6.06
CA ALA A 276 -3.48 13.57 -5.39
C ALA A 276 -4.80 12.99 -4.85
N SER A 277 -4.96 11.69 -4.98
CA SER A 277 -6.09 10.92 -4.48
C SER A 277 -5.65 9.72 -3.62
N ILE A 278 -4.34 9.54 -3.46
CA ILE A 278 -3.72 8.61 -2.52
C ILE A 278 -2.60 9.36 -1.80
N ILE A 279 -2.58 9.34 -0.48
CA ILE A 279 -1.56 9.99 0.34
C ILE A 279 -0.99 8.99 1.32
N GLN A 280 0.34 8.76 1.25
CA GLN A 280 1.08 7.97 2.22
C GLN A 280 1.64 8.88 3.30
N THR A 281 1.44 8.51 4.56
CA THR A 281 1.71 9.37 5.72
C THR A 281 2.22 8.57 6.92
N ASP A 282 3.01 9.24 7.75
CA ASP A 282 3.41 8.80 9.11
C ASP A 282 2.42 9.30 10.19
N ARG A 283 1.36 10.01 9.82
CA ARG A 283 0.34 10.60 10.69
C ARG A 283 -1.08 10.20 10.26
N PRO A 284 -1.38 8.89 10.08
CA PRO A 284 -2.62 8.47 9.42
C PRO A 284 -3.88 8.97 10.12
N GLN A 285 -3.94 8.97 11.45
CA GLN A 285 -5.10 9.47 12.19
C GLN A 285 -5.34 10.96 11.91
N LYS A 286 -4.28 11.78 11.93
CA LYS A 286 -4.37 13.22 11.68
C LYS A 286 -4.79 13.54 10.25
N LEU A 287 -4.26 12.80 9.28
CA LEU A 287 -4.69 12.93 7.89
C LEU A 287 -6.16 12.54 7.71
N ILE A 288 -6.63 11.45 8.35
CA ILE A 288 -8.04 11.04 8.32
C ILE A 288 -8.93 12.16 8.89
N GLU A 289 -8.58 12.73 10.03
CA GLU A 289 -9.29 13.85 10.65
C GLU A 289 -9.38 15.05 9.68
N TYR A 290 -8.25 15.44 9.09
CA TYR A 290 -8.18 16.52 8.12
C TYR A 290 -9.05 16.27 6.88
N LEU A 291 -8.96 15.07 6.27
CA LEU A 291 -9.74 14.71 5.09
C LEU A 291 -11.27 14.72 5.33
N LYS A 292 -11.70 14.40 6.55
CA LYS A 292 -13.12 14.55 6.95
C LYS A 292 -13.57 16.00 6.88
N THR A 293 -12.74 16.96 7.32
CA THR A 293 -13.09 18.41 7.22
C THR A 293 -13.19 18.88 5.78
N LYS A 294 -12.45 18.25 4.87
CA LYS A 294 -12.48 18.56 3.42
C LYS A 294 -13.52 17.75 2.63
N GLN A 295 -14.33 16.92 3.29
CA GLN A 295 -15.32 16.02 2.66
C GLN A 295 -14.69 15.10 1.58
N ARG A 296 -13.48 14.60 1.88
CA ARG A 296 -12.67 13.75 0.99
C ARG A 296 -12.48 12.32 1.55
N ARG A 297 -13.30 11.96 2.56
CA ARG A 297 -13.20 10.67 3.27
C ARG A 297 -14.48 9.85 3.13
#